data_971a3ca12809ca668223dd815240fb59
#
_entry.id   971a3ca12809ca668223dd815240fb59
#
_cell.length_a   1.000
_cell.length_b   1.000
_cell.length_c   1.000
_cell.angle_alpha   90.00
_cell.angle_beta   90.00
_cell.angle_gamma   90.00
#
_symmetry.space_group_name_H-M   'P 1'
#
loop_
_entity.id
_entity.type
_entity.pdbx_description
1 polymer ?
#
loop_
_entity_poly.entity_id
_entity_poly.type
_entity_poly.pdbx_seq_one_letter_code
_entity_poly.pdbx_strand_id
1 'polypeptide(L)'
;HGRFTLYLSQYLLVTHDSKRALDIMAALLACNAITVIVLQYQIGRFLDREKLRYWIAAGTSLFMLGLIGFSLADDMVSWCVAMFIFTLGEMIIYPAEFLFVDTLAPEELRGSYYGAQNLAALGGALSPVICGYLLMHTPAPTMFYALSALTAMGGLRCFMSGRRMAIVKK
;
A
#
# COMPACT_ATOMS: atom_id res chain seq x y z
N HIS A 1 3.36 -1.18 -8.22
CA HIS A 1 3.84 0.17 -8.57
C HIS A 1 2.78 0.84 -9.45
N GLY A 2 2.44 2.06 -9.28
CA GLY A 2 1.52 2.81 -10.13
C GLY A 2 0.01 2.62 -9.90
N ARG A 3 -0.40 1.75 -9.00
CA ARG A 3 -1.85 1.54 -8.75
C ARG A 3 -2.49 2.64 -7.92
N PHE A 4 -1.73 3.30 -7.06
CA PHE A 4 -2.22 4.46 -6.32
C PHE A 4 -2.56 5.62 -7.25
N THR A 5 -1.88 5.75 -8.39
CA THR A 5 -2.15 6.78 -9.38
C THR A 5 -3.58 6.70 -9.90
N LEU A 6 -4.14 5.49 -10.04
CA LEU A 6 -5.47 5.29 -10.59
C LEU A 6 -6.57 5.80 -9.66
N TYR A 7 -6.59 5.40 -8.40
CA TYR A 7 -7.62 5.84 -7.46
C TYR A 7 -7.40 7.28 -6.96
N LEU A 8 -6.14 7.72 -6.82
CA LEU A 8 -5.82 9.10 -6.47
C LEU A 8 -6.21 10.07 -7.60
N SER A 9 -5.91 9.74 -8.86
CA SER A 9 -6.34 10.57 -9.98
C SER A 9 -7.87 10.68 -10.08
N GLN A 10 -8.60 9.60 -9.86
CA GLN A 10 -10.06 9.62 -9.82
C GLN A 10 -10.58 10.53 -8.70
N TYR A 11 -10.01 10.41 -7.50
CA TYR A 11 -10.37 11.26 -6.37
C TYR A 11 -10.13 12.73 -6.66
N LEU A 12 -8.92 13.06 -7.13
CA LEU A 12 -8.53 14.45 -7.40
C LEU A 12 -9.38 15.09 -8.51
N LEU A 13 -9.72 14.35 -9.56
CA LEU A 13 -10.57 14.84 -10.65
C LEU A 13 -12.02 15.07 -10.23
N VAL A 14 -12.51 14.36 -9.21
CA VAL A 14 -13.85 14.54 -8.68
C VAL A 14 -13.91 15.70 -7.67
N THR A 15 -12.82 15.96 -6.93
CA THR A 15 -12.79 16.92 -5.82
C THR A 15 -12.17 18.27 -6.16
N HIS A 16 -11.39 18.35 -7.23
CA HIS A 16 -10.65 19.54 -7.63
C HIS A 16 -10.80 19.83 -9.13
N ASP A 17 -10.52 21.09 -9.51
CA ASP A 17 -10.40 21.44 -10.93
C ASP A 17 -9.28 20.66 -11.62
N SER A 18 -9.44 20.38 -12.91
CA SER A 18 -8.49 19.56 -13.69
C SER A 18 -7.04 20.04 -13.58
N LYS A 19 -6.81 21.37 -13.58
CA LYS A 19 -5.47 21.93 -13.44
C LYS A 19 -4.87 21.63 -12.06
N ARG A 20 -5.63 21.92 -10.99
CA ARG A 20 -5.18 21.65 -9.61
C ARG A 20 -4.98 20.17 -9.36
N ALA A 21 -5.84 19.30 -9.90
CA ALA A 21 -5.69 17.86 -9.82
C ALA A 21 -4.38 17.38 -10.46
N LEU A 22 -4.02 17.92 -11.62
CA LEU A 22 -2.76 17.60 -12.31
C LEU A 22 -1.53 18.10 -11.54
N ASP A 23 -1.58 19.32 -10.98
CA ASP A 23 -0.49 19.89 -10.18
C ASP A 23 -0.24 19.05 -8.91
N ILE A 24 -1.29 18.67 -8.18
CA ILE A 24 -1.20 17.79 -7.01
C ILE A 24 -0.62 16.42 -7.44
N MET A 25 -1.15 15.83 -8.50
CA MET A 25 -0.70 14.52 -8.96
C MET A 25 0.77 14.52 -9.36
N ALA A 26 1.24 15.57 -10.07
CA ALA A 26 2.65 15.73 -10.41
C ALA A 26 3.54 15.83 -9.16
N ALA A 27 3.13 16.62 -8.17
CA ALA A 27 3.85 16.74 -6.90
C ALA A 27 3.91 15.42 -6.12
N LEU A 28 2.80 14.65 -6.09
CA LEU A 28 2.74 13.35 -5.43
C LEU A 28 3.64 12.32 -6.12
N LEU A 29 3.67 12.28 -7.44
CA LEU A 29 4.56 11.41 -8.21
C LEU A 29 6.03 11.75 -7.95
N ALA A 30 6.38 13.04 -7.94
CA ALA A 30 7.73 13.50 -7.61
C ALA A 30 8.12 13.13 -6.17
N CYS A 31 7.23 13.37 -5.21
CA CYS A 31 7.45 13.01 -3.80
C CYS A 31 7.66 11.49 -3.64
N ASN A 32 6.82 10.67 -4.26
CA ASN A 32 6.98 9.22 -4.24
C ASN A 32 8.33 8.81 -4.85
N ALA A 33 8.67 9.30 -6.04
CA ALA A 33 9.91 8.94 -6.74
C ALA A 33 11.15 9.31 -5.91
N ILE A 34 11.22 10.53 -5.38
CA ILE A 34 12.33 11.00 -4.56
C ILE A 34 12.46 10.14 -3.30
N THR A 35 11.34 9.89 -2.60
CA THR A 35 11.32 9.06 -1.39
C THR A 35 11.84 7.66 -1.66
N VAL A 36 11.39 7.03 -2.76
CA VAL A 36 11.84 5.70 -3.16
C VAL A 36 13.34 5.69 -3.48
N ILE A 37 13.81 6.62 -4.30
CA ILE A 37 15.24 6.68 -4.70
C ILE A 37 16.14 6.85 -3.47
N VAL A 38 15.75 7.71 -2.53
CA VAL A 38 16.58 8.02 -1.35
C VAL A 38 16.55 6.92 -0.31
N LEU A 39 15.39 6.31 -0.04
CA LEU A 39 15.20 5.45 1.14
C LEU A 39 15.08 3.95 0.83
N GLN A 40 14.81 3.55 -0.41
CA GLN A 40 14.56 2.13 -0.73
C GLN A 40 15.73 1.22 -0.37
N TYR A 41 16.96 1.67 -0.62
CA TYR A 41 18.16 0.90 -0.29
C TYR A 41 18.33 0.72 1.22
N GLN A 42 18.11 1.78 1.98
CA GLN A 42 18.24 1.74 3.44
C GLN A 42 17.19 0.83 4.07
N ILE A 43 15.92 0.99 3.68
CA ILE A 43 14.82 0.17 4.20
C ILE A 43 15.05 -1.30 3.85
N GLY A 44 15.47 -1.61 2.61
CA GLY A 44 15.75 -2.98 2.19
C GLY A 44 16.84 -3.67 3.02
N ARG A 45 17.84 -2.93 3.50
CA ARG A 45 18.90 -3.48 4.37
C ARG A 45 18.43 -3.87 5.76
N PHE A 46 17.40 -3.19 6.27
CA PHE A 46 16.90 -3.43 7.63
C PHE A 46 15.83 -4.53 7.69
N LEU A 47 15.32 -4.99 6.53
CA LEU A 47 14.31 -6.04 6.50
C LEU A 47 14.93 -7.38 6.93
N ASP A 48 14.57 -7.81 8.14
CA ASP A 48 15.01 -9.07 8.74
C ASP A 48 13.91 -10.13 8.62
N ARG A 49 14.30 -11.34 8.17
CA ARG A 49 13.39 -12.49 8.02
C ARG A 49 12.79 -12.92 9.37
N GLU A 50 13.54 -12.79 10.46
CA GLU A 50 13.06 -13.19 11.78
C GLU A 50 11.95 -12.28 12.30
N LYS A 51 11.98 -10.99 11.91
CA LYS A 51 11.01 -9.96 12.34
C LYS A 51 9.98 -9.62 11.27
N LEU A 52 9.85 -10.45 10.24
CA LEU A 52 9.04 -10.17 9.06
C LEU A 52 7.58 -9.79 9.39
N ARG A 53 6.95 -10.48 10.36
CA ARG A 53 5.59 -10.15 10.81
C ARG A 53 5.45 -8.72 11.36
N TYR A 54 6.47 -8.25 12.06
CA TYR A 54 6.47 -6.89 12.61
C TYR A 54 6.70 -5.85 11.51
N TRP A 55 7.53 -6.17 10.51
CA TRP A 55 7.73 -5.35 9.33
C TRP A 55 6.43 -5.23 8.52
N ILE A 56 5.72 -6.32 8.30
CA ILE A 56 4.40 -6.29 7.64
C ILE A 56 3.41 -5.44 8.44
N ALA A 57 3.35 -5.59 9.74
CA ALA A 57 2.47 -4.79 10.58
C ALA A 57 2.83 -3.30 10.54
N ALA A 58 4.11 -2.95 10.66
CA ALA A 58 4.60 -1.57 10.59
C ALA A 58 4.31 -0.95 9.22
N GLY A 59 4.62 -1.66 8.13
CA GLY A 59 4.36 -1.20 6.77
C GLY A 59 2.87 -1.01 6.50
N THR A 60 2.03 -1.96 6.95
CA THR A 60 0.57 -1.85 6.85
C THR A 60 0.04 -0.64 7.61
N SER A 61 0.55 -0.39 8.82
CA SER A 61 0.14 0.76 9.64
C SER A 61 0.52 2.08 8.97
N LEU A 62 1.73 2.21 8.44
CA LEU A 62 2.18 3.39 7.71
C LEU A 62 1.34 3.61 6.44
N PHE A 63 1.06 2.54 5.70
CA PHE A 63 0.22 2.60 4.52
C PHE A 63 -1.19 3.11 4.83
N MET A 64 -1.81 2.61 5.92
CA MET A 64 -3.11 3.08 6.41
C MET A 64 -3.06 4.54 6.84
N LEU A 65 -2.03 4.95 7.58
CA LEU A 65 -1.85 6.34 8.00
C LEU A 65 -1.72 7.27 6.80
N GLY A 66 -1.02 6.86 5.74
CA GLY A 66 -0.95 7.60 4.48
C GLY A 66 -2.31 7.74 3.81
N LEU A 67 -3.11 6.65 3.75
CA LEU A 67 -4.47 6.69 3.19
C LEU A 67 -5.40 7.62 3.99
N ILE A 68 -5.34 7.58 5.32
CA ILE A 68 -6.09 8.50 6.19
C ILE A 68 -5.57 9.93 5.99
N GLY A 69 -4.26 10.12 5.86
CA GLY A 69 -3.66 11.41 5.56
C GLY A 69 -4.20 12.04 4.27
N PHE A 70 -4.38 11.25 3.21
CA PHE A 70 -5.01 11.74 1.98
C PHE A 70 -6.47 12.18 2.16
N SER A 71 -7.21 11.56 3.07
CA SER A 71 -8.60 11.97 3.35
C SER A 71 -8.71 13.29 4.11
N LEU A 72 -7.63 13.73 4.75
CA LEU A 72 -7.54 14.94 5.58
C LEU A 72 -6.70 16.05 4.93
N ALA A 73 -6.15 15.79 3.74
CA ALA A 73 -5.24 16.70 3.06
C ALA A 73 -6.02 17.80 2.32
N ASP A 74 -5.76 19.05 2.67
CA ASP A 74 -6.39 20.23 2.06
C ASP A 74 -5.41 21.05 1.21
N ASP A 75 -4.13 21.07 1.59
CA ASP A 75 -3.07 21.85 0.95
C ASP A 75 -1.96 20.95 0.36
N MET A 76 -1.12 21.52 -0.48
CA MET A 76 -0.06 20.78 -1.19
C MET A 76 0.92 20.11 -0.22
N VAL A 77 1.21 20.74 0.92
CA VAL A 77 2.16 20.19 1.89
C VAL A 77 1.56 18.97 2.58
N SER A 78 0.29 19.02 3.00
CA SER A 78 -0.40 17.88 3.62
C SER A 78 -0.53 16.70 2.66
N TRP A 79 -0.78 16.96 1.36
CA TRP A 79 -0.75 15.94 0.32
C TRP A 79 0.62 15.26 0.21
N CYS A 80 1.71 16.04 0.19
CA CYS A 80 3.07 15.51 0.11
C CYS A 80 3.47 14.73 1.37
N VAL A 81 3.06 15.18 2.55
CA VAL A 81 3.31 14.47 3.82
C VAL A 81 2.57 13.13 3.85
N ALA A 82 1.29 13.13 3.46
CA ALA A 82 0.52 11.88 3.35
C ALA A 82 1.16 10.91 2.36
N MET A 83 1.63 11.41 1.21
CA MET A 83 2.33 10.61 0.20
C MET A 83 3.64 10.05 0.71
N PHE A 84 4.41 10.83 1.45
CA PHE A 84 5.65 10.37 2.06
C PHE A 84 5.40 9.20 3.02
N ILE A 85 4.43 9.33 3.92
CA ILE A 85 4.05 8.26 4.88
C ILE A 85 3.55 7.02 4.14
N PHE A 86 2.69 7.21 3.13
CA PHE A 86 2.18 6.14 2.28
C PHE A 86 3.31 5.37 1.58
N THR A 87 4.26 6.10 1.00
CA THR A 87 5.42 5.53 0.29
C THR A 87 6.33 4.75 1.23
N LEU A 88 6.54 5.21 2.47
CA LEU A 88 7.28 4.44 3.48
C LEU A 88 6.60 3.09 3.75
N GLY A 89 5.28 3.07 3.90
CA GLY A 89 4.51 1.83 4.05
C GLY A 89 4.68 0.91 2.84
N GLU A 90 4.57 1.45 1.64
CA GLU A 90 4.73 0.73 0.38
C GLU A 90 6.11 0.06 0.26
N MET A 91 7.18 0.81 0.56
CA MET A 91 8.56 0.32 0.50
C MET A 91 8.86 -0.82 1.50
N ILE A 92 8.12 -0.89 2.59
CA ILE A 92 8.24 -1.99 3.57
C ILE A 92 7.39 -3.18 3.13
N ILE A 93 6.15 -2.96 2.72
CA ILE A 93 5.20 -4.04 2.38
C ILE A 93 5.69 -4.84 1.17
N TYR A 94 6.12 -4.18 0.09
CA TYR A 94 6.51 -4.88 -1.13
C TYR A 94 7.58 -5.95 -0.92
N PRO A 95 8.76 -5.63 -0.41
CA PRO A 95 9.78 -6.66 -0.18
C PRO A 95 9.38 -7.65 0.91
N ALA A 96 8.60 -7.21 1.91
CA ALA A 96 8.12 -8.08 2.98
C ALA A 96 7.15 -9.16 2.47
N GLU A 97 6.29 -8.84 1.51
CA GLU A 97 5.39 -9.82 0.86
C GLU A 97 6.17 -10.89 0.12
N PHE A 98 7.16 -10.52 -0.68
CA PHE A 98 8.00 -11.48 -1.39
C PHE A 98 8.78 -12.37 -0.42
N LEU A 99 9.34 -11.77 0.62
CA LEU A 99 10.07 -12.50 1.65
C LEU A 99 9.17 -13.46 2.43
N PHE A 100 7.90 -13.06 2.65
CA PHE A 100 6.90 -13.89 3.30
C PHE A 100 6.54 -15.11 2.45
N VAL A 101 6.32 -14.92 1.15
CA VAL A 101 6.06 -16.02 0.21
C VAL A 101 7.27 -16.96 0.13
N ASP A 102 8.49 -16.41 0.04
CA ASP A 102 9.73 -17.21 -0.02
C ASP A 102 9.94 -18.05 1.26
N THR A 103 9.48 -17.54 2.41
CA THR A 103 9.55 -18.28 3.69
C THR A 103 8.53 -19.41 3.78
N LEU A 104 7.38 -19.26 3.10
CA LEU A 104 6.27 -20.22 3.11
C LEU A 104 6.40 -21.31 2.06
N ALA A 105 6.96 -20.96 0.91
CA ALA A 105 6.95 -21.82 -0.26
C ALA A 105 8.01 -22.93 -0.14
N PRO A 106 7.62 -24.22 -0.19
CA PRO A 106 8.57 -25.31 -0.42
C PRO A 106 9.31 -25.10 -1.75
N GLU A 107 10.56 -25.54 -1.84
CA GLU A 107 11.40 -25.32 -3.03
C GLU A 107 10.74 -25.79 -4.33
N GLU A 108 10.07 -26.93 -4.27
CA GLU A 108 9.40 -27.58 -5.41
C GLU A 108 8.13 -26.83 -5.87
N LEU A 109 7.49 -26.03 -4.98
CA LEU A 109 6.23 -25.36 -5.23
C LEU A 109 6.34 -23.83 -5.30
N ARG A 110 7.55 -23.27 -5.26
CA ARG A 110 7.78 -21.82 -5.28
C ARG A 110 7.04 -21.12 -6.42
N GLY A 111 7.04 -21.69 -7.62
CA GLY A 111 6.34 -21.13 -8.77
C GLY A 111 4.83 -20.99 -8.54
N SER A 112 4.20 -22.01 -7.93
CA SER A 112 2.77 -22.00 -7.60
C SER A 112 2.42 -20.96 -6.55
N TYR A 113 3.28 -20.78 -5.53
CA TYR A 113 3.08 -19.77 -4.48
C TYR A 113 3.21 -18.34 -5.03
N TYR A 114 4.20 -18.08 -5.89
CA TYR A 114 4.31 -16.79 -6.57
C TYR A 114 3.18 -16.56 -7.57
N GLY A 115 2.71 -17.61 -8.24
CA GLY A 115 1.52 -17.55 -9.07
C GLY A 115 0.27 -17.16 -8.26
N ALA A 116 0.08 -17.76 -7.08
CA ALA A 116 -1.00 -17.39 -6.16
C ALA A 116 -0.87 -15.94 -5.64
N GLN A 117 0.35 -15.48 -5.33
CA GLN A 117 0.58 -14.08 -4.97
C GLN A 117 0.18 -13.12 -6.10
N ASN A 118 0.45 -13.48 -7.35
CA ASN A 118 0.07 -12.68 -8.51
C ASN A 118 -1.45 -12.54 -8.67
N LEU A 119 -2.29 -13.42 -8.08
CA LEU A 119 -3.74 -13.22 -8.02
C LEU A 119 -4.14 -11.95 -7.27
N ALA A 120 -3.29 -11.44 -6.37
CA ALA A 120 -3.48 -10.12 -5.77
C ALA A 120 -3.54 -8.99 -6.83
N ALA A 121 -2.95 -9.21 -8.02
CA ALA A 121 -3.08 -8.30 -9.15
C ALA A 121 -4.53 -8.09 -9.61
N LEU A 122 -5.39 -9.10 -9.46
CA LEU A 122 -6.82 -8.98 -9.76
C LEU A 122 -7.51 -7.97 -8.84
N GLY A 123 -7.18 -7.99 -7.55
CA GLY A 123 -7.68 -6.98 -6.60
C GLY A 123 -7.29 -5.56 -7.00
N GLY A 124 -6.04 -5.39 -7.48
CA GLY A 124 -5.57 -4.12 -8.02
C GLY A 124 -6.27 -3.70 -9.31
N ALA A 125 -6.64 -4.64 -10.19
CA ALA A 125 -7.40 -4.35 -11.41
C ALA A 125 -8.86 -3.95 -11.10
N LEU A 126 -9.44 -4.50 -10.04
CA LEU A 126 -10.79 -4.15 -9.57
C LEU A 126 -10.84 -2.85 -8.77
N SER A 127 -9.71 -2.42 -8.22
CA SER A 127 -9.62 -1.21 -7.38
C SER A 127 -10.21 0.04 -8.03
N PRO A 128 -9.93 0.39 -9.30
CA PRO A 128 -10.51 1.59 -9.92
C PRO A 128 -12.03 1.54 -10.03
N VAL A 129 -12.59 0.35 -10.27
CA VAL A 129 -14.05 0.15 -10.36
C VAL A 129 -14.70 0.36 -9.01
N ILE A 130 -14.13 -0.23 -7.95
CA ILE A 130 -14.64 -0.07 -6.57
C ILE A 130 -14.51 1.38 -6.13
N CYS A 131 -13.36 2.01 -6.37
CA CYS A 131 -13.13 3.41 -6.01
C CYS A 131 -14.06 4.35 -6.78
N GLY A 132 -14.23 4.14 -8.09
CA GLY A 132 -15.16 4.91 -8.90
C GLY A 132 -16.61 4.79 -8.42
N TYR A 133 -17.06 3.59 -8.09
CA TYR A 133 -18.38 3.35 -7.51
C TYR A 133 -18.57 4.09 -6.18
N LEU A 134 -17.59 4.02 -5.27
CA LEU A 134 -17.63 4.74 -4.00
C LEU A 134 -17.69 6.26 -4.20
N LEU A 135 -16.87 6.81 -5.10
CA LEU A 135 -16.85 8.25 -5.38
C LEU A 135 -18.17 8.75 -5.97
N MET A 136 -18.93 7.91 -6.69
CA MET A 136 -20.23 8.29 -7.25
C MET A 136 -21.37 8.23 -6.23
N HIS A 137 -21.29 7.38 -5.21
CA HIS A 137 -22.41 7.08 -4.32
C HIS A 137 -22.17 7.49 -2.86
N THR A 138 -20.95 7.87 -2.49
CA THR A 138 -20.60 8.25 -1.12
C THR A 138 -19.74 9.51 -1.10
N PRO A 139 -19.61 10.21 0.05
CA PRO A 139 -18.66 11.32 0.19
C PRO A 139 -17.24 10.88 -0.20
N ALA A 140 -16.53 11.71 -0.97
CA ALA A 140 -15.22 11.36 -1.54
C ALA A 140 -14.21 10.79 -0.53
N PRO A 141 -14.06 11.30 0.72
CA PRO A 141 -13.13 10.74 1.72
C PRO A 141 -13.42 9.29 2.11
N THR A 142 -14.68 8.82 1.96
CA THR A 142 -15.08 7.43 2.28
C THR A 142 -14.27 6.39 1.51
N MET A 143 -13.81 6.72 0.31
CA MET A 143 -12.95 5.87 -0.49
C MET A 143 -11.66 5.51 0.26
N PHE A 144 -11.00 6.48 0.89
CA PHE A 144 -9.76 6.24 1.63
C PHE A 144 -10.01 5.42 2.91
N TYR A 145 -11.12 5.64 3.59
CA TYR A 145 -11.50 4.84 4.77
C TYR A 145 -11.78 3.38 4.38
N ALA A 146 -12.48 3.15 3.27
CA ALA A 146 -12.71 1.80 2.74
C ALA A 146 -11.40 1.09 2.38
N LEU A 147 -10.49 1.77 1.68
CA LEU A 147 -9.17 1.25 1.35
C LEU A 147 -8.34 0.94 2.60
N SER A 148 -8.39 1.83 3.61
CA SER A 148 -7.70 1.64 4.89
C SER A 148 -8.25 0.41 5.63
N ALA A 149 -9.56 0.22 5.66
CA ALA A 149 -10.18 -0.95 6.28
C ALA A 149 -9.78 -2.26 5.60
N LEU A 150 -9.78 -2.29 4.25
CA LEU A 150 -9.32 -3.45 3.48
C LEU A 150 -7.85 -3.76 3.75
N THR A 151 -7.00 -2.73 3.83
CA THR A 151 -5.58 -2.86 4.14
C THR A 151 -5.37 -3.41 5.55
N ALA A 152 -6.14 -2.91 6.53
CA ALA A 152 -6.11 -3.41 7.91
C ALA A 152 -6.48 -4.90 8.00
N MET A 153 -7.53 -5.31 7.30
CA MET A 153 -7.96 -6.71 7.25
C MET A 153 -6.87 -7.61 6.65
N GLY A 154 -6.23 -7.18 5.56
CA GLY A 154 -5.13 -7.89 4.92
C GLY A 154 -3.93 -8.03 5.85
N GLY A 155 -3.47 -6.92 6.43
CA GLY A 155 -2.34 -6.89 7.37
C GLY A 155 -2.58 -7.75 8.61
N LEU A 156 -3.79 -7.71 9.19
CA LEU A 156 -4.15 -8.52 10.35
C LEU A 156 -4.10 -10.02 10.03
N ARG A 157 -4.60 -10.43 8.87
CA ARG A 157 -4.54 -11.84 8.43
C ARG A 157 -3.09 -12.31 8.24
N CYS A 158 -2.24 -11.50 7.61
CA CYS A 158 -0.82 -11.81 7.47
C CYS A 158 -0.12 -11.91 8.82
N PHE A 159 -0.39 -11.00 9.74
CA PHE A 159 0.16 -11.03 11.10
C PHE A 159 -0.26 -12.28 11.89
N MET A 160 -1.53 -12.69 11.80
CA MET A 160 -2.06 -13.88 12.45
C MET A 160 -1.47 -15.17 11.85
N SER A 161 -1.34 -15.25 10.53
CA SER A 161 -0.69 -16.38 9.85
C SER A 161 0.76 -16.54 10.26
N GLY A 162 1.51 -15.45 10.35
CA GLY A 162 2.91 -15.45 10.80
C GLY A 162 3.09 -15.94 12.26
N ARG A 163 2.09 -15.74 13.12
CA ARG A 163 2.09 -16.32 14.50
C ARG A 163 2.01 -17.85 14.49
N ARG A 164 1.16 -18.42 13.64
CA ARG A 164 0.97 -19.88 13.56
C ARG A 164 2.23 -20.59 13.08
N MET A 165 2.97 -20.01 12.15
CA MET A 165 4.22 -20.57 11.64
C MET A 165 5.36 -20.55 12.66
N ALA A 166 5.45 -19.51 13.49
CA ALA A 166 6.45 -19.45 14.57
C ALA A 166 6.24 -20.54 15.63
N ILE A 167 5.02 -21.07 15.75
CA ILE A 167 4.69 -22.16 16.71
C ILE A 167 5.04 -23.53 16.12
N VAL A 168 4.93 -23.73 14.82
CA VAL A 168 5.20 -25.01 14.14
C VAL A 168 6.71 -25.27 13.94
N LYS A 169 7.55 -24.23 13.97
CA LYS A 169 9.02 -24.34 13.87
C LYS A 169 9.73 -24.57 15.22
N LYS A 170 9.03 -24.63 16.33
CA LYS A 170 9.51 -25.09 17.65
C LYS A 170 9.13 -26.55 17.87
#